data_a679537e343f4170fe4a6236cd2d658a
#
_entry.id   a679537e343f4170fe4a6236cd2d658a
#
_cell.length_a   1.000
_cell.length_b   1.000
_cell.length_c   1.000
_cell.angle_alpha   90.00
_cell.angle_beta   90.00
_cell.angle_gamma   90.00
#
_symmetry.space_group_name_H-M   'P 1'
#
loop_
_entity.id
_entity.type
_entity.pdbx_description
1 polymer ?
#
loop_
_entity_poly.entity_id
_entity_poly.type
_entity_poly.pdbx_seq_one_letter_code
_entity_poly.pdbx_strand_id
1 'polypeptide(L)'
;MKLKFLAIALFPLTLAACQSGDIQKVGDVAVSVLQQQNADKTLASYQWSTRTGTAPKPLVLNFDDKGRLGIATSCNGMGARWKVENNQIVTDNLMATQMACETKAMEQENVAKDLFDHRKAPFVLDLKDPQNPTLTVISATGQKYVFTGKMTPETKYNAQADLIFLEISPETKPCTGVAAQTCLQVRELKYND
;
A
#
# COMPACT_ATOMS: atom_id res chain seq x y z
N MET A 1 -43.29 24.27 70.37
CA MET A 1 -42.71 24.70 69.12
C MET A 1 -41.90 23.57 68.53
N LYS A 2 -42.38 22.91 67.47
CA LYS A 2 -41.69 21.77 66.83
C LYS A 2 -41.13 22.26 65.52
N LEU A 3 -39.80 22.35 65.45
CA LEU A 3 -39.08 22.73 64.25
C LEU A 3 -38.97 21.50 63.32
N LYS A 4 -39.54 21.55 62.13
CA LYS A 4 -39.42 20.50 61.10
C LYS A 4 -38.20 20.81 60.26
N PHE A 5 -37.17 20.00 60.34
CA PHE A 5 -36.03 20.04 59.44
C PHE A 5 -36.41 19.40 58.10
N LEU A 6 -36.33 20.21 57.04
CA LEU A 6 -36.51 19.80 55.64
C LEU A 6 -35.17 19.28 55.16
N ALA A 7 -35.07 17.97 54.97
CA ALA A 7 -33.84 17.36 54.38
C ALA A 7 -33.90 17.54 52.85
N ILE A 8 -33.00 18.34 52.34
CA ILE A 8 -32.79 18.47 50.89
C ILE A 8 -31.86 17.35 50.49
N ALA A 9 -32.38 16.35 49.77
CA ALA A 9 -31.62 15.30 49.16
C ALA A 9 -30.89 15.85 47.93
N LEU A 10 -29.58 16.04 48.05
CA LEU A 10 -28.68 16.29 46.90
C LEU A 10 -28.49 14.95 46.16
N PHE A 11 -29.11 14.83 45.01
CA PHE A 11 -28.79 13.78 44.04
C PHE A 11 -27.44 14.10 43.41
N PRO A 12 -26.42 13.22 43.46
CA PRO A 12 -25.23 13.37 42.67
C PRO A 12 -25.59 13.04 41.22
N LEU A 13 -25.48 14.03 40.31
CA LEU A 13 -25.43 13.77 38.89
C LEU A 13 -24.15 12.94 38.60
N THR A 14 -24.31 11.65 38.45
CA THR A 14 -23.28 10.82 37.85
C THR A 14 -23.19 11.16 36.36
N LEU A 15 -22.24 11.99 36.00
CA LEU A 15 -21.77 12.08 34.62
C LEU A 15 -21.25 10.68 34.23
N ALA A 16 -22.01 9.98 33.41
CA ALA A 16 -21.53 8.78 32.74
C ALA A 16 -20.38 9.25 31.82
N ALA A 17 -19.15 9.07 32.29
CA ALA A 17 -17.98 9.21 31.46
C ALA A 17 -18.10 8.14 30.36
N CYS A 18 -18.40 8.58 29.12
CA CYS A 18 -18.21 7.74 27.96
C CYS A 18 -16.76 7.26 27.99
N GLN A 19 -16.60 5.94 28.11
CA GLN A 19 -15.27 5.33 28.16
C GLN A 19 -14.59 5.62 26.82
N SER A 20 -13.54 6.43 26.87
CA SER A 20 -12.71 6.80 25.73
C SER A 20 -12.01 5.62 25.03
N GLY A 21 -12.14 4.41 25.58
CA GLY A 21 -11.56 3.19 25.03
C GLY A 21 -12.20 2.69 23.72
N ASP A 22 -13.50 2.94 23.53
CA ASP A 22 -14.19 2.47 22.32
C ASP A 22 -13.91 3.37 21.10
N ILE A 23 -13.72 4.66 21.34
CA ILE A 23 -13.36 5.61 20.26
C ILE A 23 -11.94 5.37 19.78
N GLN A 24 -11.00 5.02 20.67
CA GLN A 24 -9.64 4.66 20.31
C GLN A 24 -9.60 3.40 19.44
N LYS A 25 -10.34 2.34 19.81
CA LYS A 25 -10.42 1.10 19.02
C LYS A 25 -10.97 1.33 17.61
N VAL A 26 -11.98 2.19 17.45
CA VAL A 26 -12.53 2.52 16.13
C VAL A 26 -11.51 3.32 15.31
N GLY A 27 -10.79 4.24 15.94
CA GLY A 27 -9.71 4.99 15.32
C GLY A 27 -8.57 4.09 14.83
N ASP A 28 -8.11 3.17 15.67
CA ASP A 28 -7.03 2.24 15.35
C ASP A 28 -7.40 1.28 14.21
N VAL A 29 -8.66 0.79 14.20
CA VAL A 29 -9.16 -0.06 13.10
C VAL A 29 -9.25 0.73 11.80
N ALA A 30 -9.77 1.96 11.82
CA ALA A 30 -9.85 2.80 10.63
C ALA A 30 -8.46 3.14 10.07
N VAL A 31 -7.50 3.48 10.91
CA VAL A 31 -6.11 3.75 10.52
C VAL A 31 -5.46 2.50 9.94
N SER A 32 -5.66 1.32 10.55
CA SER A 32 -5.08 0.08 10.05
C SER A 32 -5.64 -0.31 8.67
N VAL A 33 -6.94 -0.12 8.44
CA VAL A 33 -7.57 -0.38 7.12
C VAL A 33 -7.03 0.57 6.05
N LEU A 34 -6.89 1.86 6.36
CA LEU A 34 -6.32 2.84 5.42
C LEU A 34 -4.84 2.56 5.11
N GLN A 35 -4.05 2.17 6.11
CA GLN A 35 -2.66 1.78 5.90
C GLN A 35 -2.54 0.52 5.04
N GLN A 36 -3.43 -0.45 5.23
CA GLN A 36 -3.48 -1.67 4.42
C GLN A 36 -3.81 -1.39 2.96
N GLN A 37 -4.85 -0.59 2.69
CA GLN A 37 -5.22 -0.19 1.32
C GLN A 37 -4.12 0.60 0.62
N ASN A 38 -3.38 1.45 1.35
CA ASN A 38 -2.25 2.18 0.80
C ASN A 38 -1.07 1.24 0.51
N ALA A 39 -0.84 0.22 1.34
CA ALA A 39 0.22 -0.75 1.13
C ALA A 39 -0.02 -1.61 -0.13
N ASP A 40 -1.25 -2.07 -0.37
CA ASP A 40 -1.62 -2.81 -1.58
C ASP A 40 -1.33 -1.99 -2.84
N LYS A 41 -1.80 -0.74 -2.88
CA LYS A 41 -1.55 0.17 -4.00
C LYS A 41 -0.07 0.46 -4.18
N THR A 42 0.66 0.70 -3.09
CA THR A 42 2.09 0.97 -3.15
C THR A 42 2.87 -0.24 -3.69
N LEU A 43 2.56 -1.45 -3.22
CA LEU A 43 3.20 -2.66 -3.72
C LEU A 43 2.96 -2.84 -5.23
N ALA A 44 1.74 -2.58 -5.71
CA ALA A 44 1.38 -2.68 -7.12
C ALA A 44 1.95 -1.54 -7.99
N SER A 45 2.29 -0.40 -7.39
CA SER A 45 2.82 0.76 -8.13
C SER A 45 4.28 0.64 -8.55
N TYR A 46 5.00 -0.33 -8.00
CA TYR A 46 6.43 -0.50 -8.27
C TYR A 46 6.75 -1.94 -8.68
N GLN A 47 7.73 -2.07 -9.56
CA GLN A 47 8.46 -3.31 -9.75
C GLN A 47 9.59 -3.35 -8.72
N TRP A 48 9.65 -4.39 -7.92
CA TRP A 48 10.60 -4.55 -6.82
C TRP A 48 11.71 -5.51 -7.22
N SER A 49 12.96 -5.14 -6.99
CA SER A 49 14.09 -5.99 -7.38
C SER A 49 15.19 -6.01 -6.32
N THR A 50 15.82 -7.18 -6.16
CA THR A 50 17.01 -7.36 -5.30
C THR A 50 17.98 -8.34 -5.92
N ARG A 51 19.26 -8.23 -5.56
CA ARG A 51 20.24 -9.24 -5.89
C ARG A 51 20.38 -10.23 -4.74
N THR A 52 20.32 -11.50 -5.05
CA THR A 52 20.47 -12.59 -4.09
C THR A 52 21.73 -13.39 -4.42
N GLY A 53 22.68 -13.42 -3.48
CA GLY A 53 23.93 -14.17 -3.65
C GLY A 53 24.65 -13.85 -4.95
N THR A 54 25.05 -14.89 -5.68
CA THR A 54 25.76 -14.80 -6.97
C THR A 54 24.87 -15.10 -8.18
N ALA A 55 23.53 -15.03 -8.01
CA ALA A 55 22.59 -15.27 -9.10
C ALA A 55 22.82 -14.28 -10.27
N PRO A 56 22.77 -14.74 -11.54
CA PRO A 56 23.14 -13.93 -12.71
C PRO A 56 22.16 -12.78 -12.95
N LYS A 57 20.87 -12.93 -12.58
CA LYS A 57 19.85 -11.89 -12.70
C LYS A 57 19.30 -11.51 -11.34
N PRO A 58 18.74 -10.31 -11.16
CA PRO A 58 18.04 -9.95 -9.94
C PRO A 58 16.76 -10.80 -9.75
N LEU A 59 16.39 -11.02 -8.51
CA LEU A 59 15.04 -11.47 -8.14
C LEU A 59 14.09 -10.28 -8.29
N VAL A 60 13.03 -10.44 -9.08
CA VAL A 60 12.07 -9.37 -9.37
C VAL A 60 10.67 -9.78 -8.95
N LEU A 61 9.99 -8.88 -8.23
CA LEU A 61 8.61 -9.03 -7.80
C LEU A 61 7.73 -8.01 -8.54
N ASN A 62 6.61 -8.50 -9.06
CA ASN A 62 5.58 -7.69 -9.69
C ASN A 62 4.24 -8.01 -9.01
N PHE A 63 3.77 -7.11 -8.19
CA PHE A 63 2.43 -7.15 -7.63
C PHE A 63 1.47 -6.43 -8.58
N ASP A 64 0.27 -6.97 -8.80
CA ASP A 64 -0.77 -6.27 -9.55
C ASP A 64 -2.01 -5.97 -8.69
N ASP A 65 -2.84 -5.07 -9.17
CA ASP A 65 -4.08 -4.64 -8.52
C ASP A 65 -5.19 -5.72 -8.52
N LYS A 66 -4.98 -6.82 -9.26
CA LYS A 66 -5.87 -7.97 -9.34
C LYS A 66 -5.50 -9.08 -8.35
N GLY A 67 -4.55 -8.79 -7.44
CA GLY A 67 -4.09 -9.73 -6.42
C GLY A 67 -3.21 -10.85 -6.98
N ARG A 68 -2.43 -10.59 -8.04
CA ARG A 68 -1.45 -11.54 -8.59
C ARG A 68 -0.05 -11.04 -8.31
N LEU A 69 0.79 -11.92 -7.81
CA LEU A 69 2.22 -11.74 -7.64
C LEU A 69 2.95 -12.55 -8.71
N GLY A 70 3.69 -11.86 -9.56
CA GLY A 70 4.66 -12.47 -10.48
C GLY A 70 6.07 -12.34 -9.90
N ILE A 71 6.83 -13.43 -9.91
CA ILE A 71 8.20 -13.49 -9.44
C ILE A 71 9.09 -13.97 -10.59
N ALA A 72 10.04 -13.14 -10.99
CA ALA A 72 11.05 -13.54 -11.96
C ALA A 72 12.37 -13.83 -11.25
N THR A 73 12.85 -15.06 -11.41
CA THR A 73 14.16 -15.49 -10.93
C THR A 73 15.17 -15.59 -12.08
N SER A 74 16.39 -15.98 -11.77
CA SER A 74 17.43 -16.23 -12.78
C SER A 74 17.13 -17.44 -13.67
N CYS A 75 16.21 -18.32 -13.26
CA CYS A 75 15.83 -19.53 -13.97
C CYS A 75 14.32 -19.51 -14.28
N ASN A 76 13.49 -19.83 -13.29
CA ASN A 76 12.08 -20.02 -13.47
C ASN A 76 11.28 -18.73 -13.16
N GLY A 77 10.17 -18.55 -13.85
CA GLY A 77 9.13 -17.63 -13.45
C GLY A 77 8.19 -18.30 -12.43
N MET A 78 7.76 -17.56 -11.42
CA MET A 78 6.81 -18.03 -10.42
C MET A 78 5.64 -17.06 -10.30
N GLY A 79 4.53 -17.57 -9.79
CA GLY A 79 3.35 -16.75 -9.54
C GLY A 79 2.51 -17.28 -8.40
N ALA A 80 1.83 -16.37 -7.69
CA ALA A 80 0.89 -16.66 -6.63
C ALA A 80 -0.23 -15.64 -6.62
N ARG A 81 -1.33 -15.91 -5.90
CA ARG A 81 -2.21 -14.86 -5.43
C ARG A 81 -1.63 -14.21 -4.19
N TRP A 82 -1.89 -12.92 -4.04
CA TRP A 82 -1.43 -12.17 -2.87
C TRP A 82 -2.48 -11.20 -2.37
N LYS A 83 -2.34 -10.82 -1.11
CA LYS A 83 -3.06 -9.72 -0.44
C LYS A 83 -2.23 -9.23 0.74
N VAL A 84 -2.55 -8.04 1.25
CA VAL A 84 -2.00 -7.57 2.52
C VAL A 84 -3.01 -7.84 3.63
N GLU A 85 -2.56 -8.45 4.72
CA GLU A 85 -3.32 -8.60 5.97
C GLU A 85 -2.39 -8.35 7.15
N ASN A 86 -2.79 -7.48 8.07
CA ASN A 86 -2.04 -7.20 9.31
C ASN A 86 -0.55 -6.90 9.09
N ASN A 87 -0.24 -6.04 8.10
CA ASN A 87 1.14 -5.70 7.69
C ASN A 87 1.98 -6.91 7.24
N GLN A 88 1.32 -7.92 6.69
CA GLN A 88 1.95 -9.09 6.11
C GLN A 88 1.48 -9.28 4.66
N ILE A 89 2.39 -9.62 3.77
CA ILE A 89 2.06 -10.11 2.44
C ILE A 89 1.63 -11.56 2.62
N VAL A 90 0.36 -11.84 2.35
CA VAL A 90 -0.20 -13.19 2.40
C VAL A 90 -0.26 -13.75 1.00
N THR A 91 0.35 -14.90 0.80
CA THR A 91 0.39 -15.61 -0.48
C THR A 91 -0.13 -17.03 -0.33
N ASP A 92 -0.70 -17.55 -1.40
CA ASP A 92 -1.04 -18.97 -1.55
C ASP A 92 0.14 -19.76 -2.14
N ASN A 93 -0.13 -20.92 -2.74
CA ASN A 93 0.88 -21.73 -3.41
C ASN A 93 1.60 -20.98 -4.52
N LEU A 94 2.93 -21.01 -4.52
CA LEU A 94 3.72 -20.64 -5.67
C LEU A 94 3.63 -21.70 -6.78
N MET A 95 3.14 -21.26 -7.94
CA MET A 95 3.23 -22.04 -9.18
C MET A 95 4.49 -21.58 -9.92
N ALA A 96 5.29 -22.52 -10.40
CA ALA A 96 6.55 -22.22 -11.07
C ALA A 96 6.68 -22.98 -12.39
N THR A 97 7.37 -22.40 -13.37
CA THR A 97 7.89 -23.16 -14.52
C THR A 97 8.97 -24.14 -14.04
N GLN A 98 9.21 -25.20 -14.80
CA GLN A 98 10.11 -26.30 -14.38
C GLN A 98 11.24 -26.45 -15.38
N MET A 99 12.13 -25.47 -15.43
CA MET A 99 13.39 -25.59 -16.17
C MET A 99 14.49 -26.02 -15.20
N ALA A 100 15.37 -26.91 -15.66
CA ALA A 100 16.58 -27.24 -14.94
C ALA A 100 17.66 -26.20 -15.26
N CYS A 101 18.20 -25.55 -14.24
CA CYS A 101 19.18 -24.50 -14.38
C CYS A 101 20.38 -24.78 -13.46
N GLU A 102 21.42 -23.95 -13.58
CA GLU A 102 22.58 -24.01 -12.70
C GLU A 102 22.21 -23.78 -11.23
N THR A 103 22.98 -24.35 -10.32
CA THR A 103 22.75 -24.33 -8.87
C THR A 103 22.49 -22.90 -8.33
N LYS A 104 23.27 -21.92 -8.78
CA LYS A 104 23.12 -20.51 -8.34
C LYS A 104 21.78 -19.88 -8.71
N ALA A 105 21.25 -20.26 -9.87
CA ALA A 105 19.93 -19.82 -10.31
C ALA A 105 18.83 -20.52 -9.51
N MET A 106 19.00 -21.79 -9.17
CA MET A 106 18.07 -22.56 -8.35
C MET A 106 18.05 -22.09 -6.88
N GLU A 107 19.18 -21.65 -6.33
CA GLU A 107 19.24 -21.06 -4.98
C GLU A 107 18.33 -19.84 -4.86
N GLN A 108 18.24 -19.02 -5.91
CA GLN A 108 17.35 -17.86 -5.93
C GLN A 108 15.86 -18.24 -5.88
N GLU A 109 15.49 -19.36 -6.49
CA GLU A 109 14.13 -19.91 -6.37
C GLU A 109 13.80 -20.34 -4.95
N ASN A 110 14.76 -20.92 -4.23
CA ASN A 110 14.57 -21.29 -2.83
C ASN A 110 14.32 -20.04 -1.97
N VAL A 111 15.00 -18.93 -2.26
CA VAL A 111 14.72 -17.63 -1.61
C VAL A 111 13.31 -17.18 -1.91
N ALA A 112 12.85 -17.24 -3.17
CA ALA A 112 11.49 -16.85 -3.54
C ALA A 112 10.43 -17.72 -2.85
N LYS A 113 10.65 -19.01 -2.74
CA LYS A 113 9.78 -19.94 -2.00
C LYS A 113 9.76 -19.64 -0.52
N ASP A 114 10.93 -19.43 0.11
CA ASP A 114 11.02 -19.09 1.54
C ASP A 114 10.27 -17.77 1.86
N LEU A 115 10.24 -16.83 0.93
CA LEU A 115 9.53 -15.58 1.09
C LEU A 115 8.02 -15.70 0.86
N PHE A 116 7.56 -16.47 -0.12
CA PHE A 116 6.21 -16.33 -0.65
C PHE A 116 5.42 -17.63 -0.82
N ASP A 117 6.01 -18.83 -0.62
CA ASP A 117 5.24 -20.06 -0.77
C ASP A 117 4.41 -20.35 0.47
N HIS A 118 3.07 -20.30 0.34
CA HIS A 118 2.12 -20.44 1.46
C HIS A 118 2.44 -19.56 2.66
N ARG A 119 2.74 -18.28 2.44
CA ARG A 119 3.34 -17.45 3.47
C ARG A 119 2.45 -16.30 3.93
N LYS A 120 2.73 -15.90 5.17
CA LYS A 120 2.39 -14.59 5.74
C LYS A 120 3.71 -13.88 6.03
N ALA A 121 4.27 -13.21 5.04
CA ALA A 121 5.58 -12.57 5.13
C ALA A 121 5.46 -11.15 5.70
N PRO A 122 6.01 -10.88 6.89
CA PRO A 122 6.08 -9.51 7.40
C PRO A 122 6.90 -8.64 6.46
N PHE A 123 6.47 -7.40 6.26
CA PHE A 123 7.18 -6.47 5.39
C PHE A 123 7.21 -5.06 5.96
N VAL A 124 8.14 -4.26 5.46
CA VAL A 124 8.27 -2.84 5.73
C VAL A 124 8.48 -2.10 4.42
N LEU A 125 7.70 -1.05 4.18
CA LEU A 125 7.88 -0.12 3.07
C LEU A 125 8.57 1.16 3.61
N ASP A 126 9.64 1.59 2.94
CA ASP A 126 10.24 2.90 3.14
C ASP A 126 10.10 3.71 1.85
N LEU A 127 9.29 4.76 1.92
CA LEU A 127 8.93 5.64 0.80
C LEU A 127 9.53 7.04 0.94
N LYS A 128 10.55 7.22 1.79
CA LYS A 128 11.21 8.54 1.99
C LYS A 128 11.80 9.09 0.70
N ASP A 129 12.33 8.21 -0.13
CA ASP A 129 12.72 8.54 -1.51
C ASP A 129 11.75 7.86 -2.49
N PRO A 130 10.76 8.58 -3.04
CA PRO A 130 9.80 8.02 -3.98
C PRO A 130 10.41 7.54 -5.30
N GLN A 131 11.61 7.98 -5.64
CA GLN A 131 12.33 7.53 -6.83
C GLN A 131 13.04 6.19 -6.61
N ASN A 132 13.40 5.89 -5.36
CA ASN A 132 14.08 4.66 -4.97
C ASN A 132 13.49 4.11 -3.66
N PRO A 133 12.17 3.81 -3.62
CA PRO A 133 11.57 3.25 -2.42
C PRO A 133 12.13 1.87 -2.13
N THR A 134 12.08 1.46 -0.87
CA THR A 134 12.51 0.11 -0.49
C THR A 134 11.38 -0.69 0.13
N LEU A 135 11.36 -1.97 -0.22
CA LEU A 135 10.51 -3.00 0.36
C LEU A 135 11.41 -4.01 1.08
N THR A 136 11.29 -4.11 2.38
CA THR A 136 11.95 -5.16 3.17
C THR A 136 10.95 -6.27 3.44
N VAL A 137 11.24 -7.49 3.02
CA VAL A 137 10.43 -8.69 3.31
C VAL A 137 11.23 -9.60 4.24
N ILE A 138 10.55 -10.16 5.24
CA ILE A 138 11.16 -11.02 6.25
C ILE A 138 10.78 -12.48 5.95
N SER A 139 11.79 -13.33 5.78
CA SER A 139 11.60 -14.76 5.50
C SER A 139 11.13 -15.55 6.74
N ALA A 140 10.83 -16.83 6.54
CA ALA A 140 10.49 -17.76 7.62
C ALA A 140 11.59 -17.89 8.67
N THR A 141 12.83 -17.81 8.22
CA THR A 141 14.02 -17.90 9.07
C THR A 141 14.39 -16.59 9.77
N GLY A 142 13.61 -15.51 9.51
CA GLY A 142 13.89 -14.18 10.04
C GLY A 142 14.90 -13.37 9.22
N GLN A 143 15.37 -13.90 8.09
CA GLN A 143 16.28 -13.17 7.20
C GLN A 143 15.53 -12.04 6.49
N LYS A 144 16.15 -10.86 6.42
CA LYS A 144 15.61 -9.69 5.75
C LYS A 144 16.14 -9.60 4.33
N TYR A 145 15.22 -9.47 3.38
CA TYR A 145 15.52 -9.20 1.97
C TYR A 145 15.03 -7.82 1.60
N VAL A 146 15.94 -6.95 1.17
CA VAL A 146 15.64 -5.57 0.80
C VAL A 146 15.56 -5.48 -0.73
N PHE A 147 14.41 -5.05 -1.20
CA PHE A 147 14.14 -4.80 -2.61
C PHE A 147 14.09 -3.29 -2.85
N THR A 148 14.62 -2.85 -3.98
CA THR A 148 14.47 -1.48 -4.48
C THR A 148 13.32 -1.44 -5.47
N GLY A 149 12.43 -0.47 -5.32
CA GLY A 149 11.29 -0.24 -6.19
C GLY A 149 11.66 0.65 -7.38
N LYS A 150 11.14 0.29 -8.54
CA LYS A 150 11.11 1.14 -9.73
C LYS A 150 9.66 1.31 -10.16
N MET A 151 9.21 2.55 -10.26
CA MET A 151 7.83 2.85 -10.65
C MET A 151 7.45 2.15 -11.96
N THR A 152 6.29 1.49 -11.97
CA THR A 152 5.79 0.83 -13.18
C THR A 152 5.42 1.88 -14.24
N PRO A 153 5.47 1.54 -15.54
CA PRO A 153 5.07 2.47 -16.60
C PRO A 153 3.64 3.01 -16.44
N GLU A 154 2.72 2.14 -16.01
CA GLU A 154 1.32 2.49 -15.77
C GLU A 154 1.18 3.51 -14.63
N THR A 155 1.84 3.26 -13.50
CA THR A 155 1.85 4.20 -12.37
C THR A 155 2.47 5.54 -12.76
N LYS A 156 3.57 5.51 -13.53
CA LYS A 156 4.22 6.72 -14.01
C LYS A 156 3.30 7.52 -14.94
N TYR A 157 2.58 6.85 -15.83
CA TYR A 157 1.61 7.48 -16.72
C TYR A 157 0.47 8.12 -15.96
N ASN A 158 -0.13 7.40 -14.99
CA ASN A 158 -1.22 7.90 -14.17
C ASN A 158 -0.80 9.10 -13.32
N ALA A 159 0.40 9.05 -12.71
CA ALA A 159 0.94 10.18 -11.94
C ALA A 159 1.17 11.43 -12.83
N GLN A 160 1.55 11.27 -14.09
CA GLN A 160 1.67 12.36 -15.04
C GLN A 160 0.29 12.91 -15.45
N ALA A 161 -0.69 12.04 -15.64
CA ALA A 161 -2.06 12.46 -15.95
C ALA A 161 -2.67 13.27 -14.79
N ASP A 162 -2.48 12.85 -13.54
CA ASP A 162 -2.94 13.57 -12.36
C ASP A 162 -2.31 14.97 -12.25
N LEU A 163 -1.04 15.12 -12.60
CA LEU A 163 -0.38 16.43 -12.61
C LEU A 163 -0.97 17.37 -13.67
N ILE A 164 -1.34 16.85 -14.84
CA ILE A 164 -2.00 17.64 -15.90
C ILE A 164 -3.37 18.16 -15.42
N PHE A 165 -4.11 17.37 -14.64
CA PHE A 165 -5.38 17.80 -14.06
C PHE A 165 -5.23 18.83 -12.93
N LEU A 166 -4.11 18.81 -12.19
CA LEU A 166 -3.83 19.77 -11.11
C LEU A 166 -3.36 21.13 -11.64
N GLU A 167 -2.85 21.22 -12.85
CA GLU A 167 -2.49 22.48 -13.50
C GLU A 167 -3.70 23.25 -14.08
N ILE A 168 -4.91 22.68 -14.02
CA ILE A 168 -6.14 23.42 -14.29
C ILE A 168 -6.39 24.33 -13.09
N SER A 169 -5.66 25.44 -13.03
CA SER A 169 -5.94 26.55 -12.12
C SER A 169 -7.35 27.07 -12.44
N PRO A 170 -8.24 27.15 -11.48
CA PRO A 170 -9.53 27.79 -11.70
C PRO A 170 -9.30 29.30 -11.83
N GLU A 171 -8.94 29.78 -12.98
CA GLU A 171 -9.17 31.17 -13.32
C GLU A 171 -10.70 31.36 -13.37
N THR A 172 -11.28 31.68 -12.23
CA THR A 172 -12.67 32.12 -12.13
C THR A 172 -12.80 33.48 -12.80
N LYS A 173 -12.93 33.51 -14.12
CA LYS A 173 -13.54 34.68 -14.77
C LYS A 173 -15.03 34.60 -14.52
N PRO A 174 -15.66 35.65 -13.94
CA PRO A 174 -17.11 35.67 -13.77
C PRO A 174 -17.75 35.59 -15.15
N CYS A 175 -18.61 34.60 -15.38
CA CYS A 175 -19.46 34.55 -16.56
C CYS A 175 -20.44 35.71 -16.48
N THR A 176 -20.31 36.70 -17.35
CA THR A 176 -21.27 37.78 -17.50
C THR A 176 -22.46 37.28 -18.31
N GLY A 177 -23.56 36.96 -17.62
CA GLY A 177 -24.85 36.57 -18.21
C GLY A 177 -25.61 35.59 -17.31
N VAL A 178 -26.74 36.08 -16.82
CA VAL A 178 -27.86 35.41 -16.16
C VAL A 178 -27.58 34.01 -15.56
N ALA A 179 -27.49 33.99 -14.23
CA ALA A 179 -27.21 32.87 -13.33
C ALA A 179 -25.71 32.58 -13.10
N ALA A 180 -25.29 32.77 -11.84
CA ALA A 180 -23.96 32.50 -11.37
C ALA A 180 -23.65 30.99 -11.41
N GLN A 181 -23.26 30.46 -12.57
CA GLN A 181 -22.68 29.15 -12.74
C GLN A 181 -21.20 29.34 -12.97
N THR A 182 -20.38 28.65 -12.18
CA THR A 182 -18.93 28.58 -12.33
C THR A 182 -18.60 27.88 -13.64
N CYS A 183 -18.13 28.63 -14.63
CA CYS A 183 -17.70 28.06 -15.90
C CYS A 183 -16.27 27.53 -15.78
N LEU A 184 -16.09 26.25 -15.91
CA LEU A 184 -14.79 25.61 -16.09
C LEU A 184 -14.40 25.74 -17.57
N GLN A 185 -13.37 26.52 -17.88
CA GLN A 185 -12.75 26.50 -19.20
C GLN A 185 -11.69 25.41 -19.23
N VAL A 186 -11.93 24.40 -20.02
CA VAL A 186 -10.89 23.40 -20.37
C VAL A 186 -9.99 24.02 -21.44
N ARG A 187 -8.73 24.29 -21.15
CA ARG A 187 -7.72 24.61 -22.16
C ARG A 187 -7.30 23.31 -22.83
N GLU A 188 -7.59 23.16 -24.10
CA GLU A 188 -6.95 22.13 -24.94
C GLU A 188 -5.45 22.40 -24.99
N LEU A 189 -4.65 21.52 -24.40
CA LEU A 189 -3.22 21.49 -24.60
C LEU A 189 -2.96 20.90 -25.98
N LYS A 190 -2.50 21.74 -26.92
CA LYS A 190 -1.97 21.26 -28.21
C LYS A 190 -0.68 20.48 -27.94
N TYR A 191 -0.71 19.19 -28.19
CA TYR A 191 0.48 18.38 -28.29
C TYR A 191 1.27 18.87 -29.52
N ASN A 192 2.48 19.33 -29.29
CA ASN A 192 3.46 19.51 -30.38
C ASN A 192 4.21 18.18 -30.49
N ASP A 193 4.04 17.51 -31.63
CA ASP A 193 4.82 16.36 -32.09
C ASP A 193 6.31 16.65 -32.21
#